data_3e8c4790c68d7b6211a12fef7fc011ab
#
_entry.id   3e8c4790c68d7b6211a12fef7fc011ab
#
_cell.length_a   1.000
_cell.length_b   1.000
_cell.length_c   1.000
_cell.angle_alpha   90.00
_cell.angle_beta   90.00
_cell.angle_gamma   90.00
#
_symmetry.space_group_name_H-M   'P 1'
#
loop_
_entity.id
_entity.type
_entity.pdbx_description
1 polymer ?
#
loop_
_entity_poly.entity_id
_entity_poly.type
_entity_poly.pdbx_seq_one_letter_code
_entity_poly.pdbx_strand_id
1 'polypeptide(L)'
;AEQECLALADEVDYKLYTSNNAEEMTTQLDDLMTWGAQAIVAFPQWEGMEVPIQNAIDSGITVVNFDIVIDADGVYRVTGDNEGMGVESAKYIVDKIGTTGTVVALPVPTSGSVSELRMKGFTDTIKEIAPEMNVIEYATAFTREDGLKDFTDILAANKQIDAVYSLDDETSIGVLQAIEDAGRTDIKVITGGGGCQEYFKIIKENESINICSALYSPLMVRQAVDMAVSVLKGEKVDPVLVIPTTIVDRSNVDEYLDPNNTVY
;
A
#
# COMPACT_ATOMS: atom_id res chain seq x y z
N ALA A 1 6.94 -0.86 -14.13
CA ALA A 1 6.46 -0.57 -15.49
C ALA A 1 7.55 -0.79 -16.54
N GLU A 2 8.69 -0.05 -16.49
CA GLU A 2 9.75 -0.12 -17.52
C GLU A 2 10.22 -1.55 -17.80
N GLN A 3 10.51 -2.34 -16.78
CA GLN A 3 10.94 -3.74 -16.96
C GLN A 3 9.88 -4.59 -17.69
N GLU A 4 8.60 -4.33 -17.47
CA GLU A 4 7.51 -5.02 -18.15
C GLU A 4 7.40 -4.59 -19.61
N CYS A 5 7.49 -3.28 -19.86
CA CYS A 5 7.53 -2.77 -21.24
C CYS A 5 8.72 -3.32 -22.03
N LEU A 6 9.90 -3.45 -21.39
CA LEU A 6 11.09 -4.06 -22.01
C LEU A 6 10.90 -5.55 -22.27
N ALA A 7 10.19 -6.28 -21.41
CA ALA A 7 9.86 -7.69 -21.65
C ALA A 7 8.89 -7.87 -22.82
N LEU A 8 8.09 -6.84 -23.12
CA LEU A 8 7.14 -6.80 -24.24
C LEU A 8 7.67 -5.99 -25.45
N ALA A 9 8.98 -5.78 -25.57
CA ALA A 9 9.59 -4.88 -26.56
C ALA A 9 9.28 -5.22 -28.03
N ASP A 10 8.89 -6.46 -28.33
CA ASP A 10 8.45 -6.87 -29.67
C ASP A 10 7.00 -6.41 -29.99
N GLU A 11 6.23 -5.99 -28.97
CA GLU A 11 4.81 -5.62 -29.08
C GLU A 11 4.52 -4.18 -28.64
N VAL A 12 5.38 -3.60 -27.78
CA VAL A 12 5.15 -2.32 -27.11
C VAL A 12 6.31 -1.36 -27.36
N ASP A 13 6.00 -0.18 -27.91
CA ASP A 13 6.85 1.00 -27.84
C ASP A 13 6.38 1.87 -26.66
N TYR A 14 7.30 2.39 -25.82
CA TYR A 14 6.89 3.06 -24.58
C TYR A 14 7.64 4.36 -24.31
N LYS A 15 6.99 5.25 -23.57
CA LYS A 15 7.60 6.39 -22.87
C LYS A 15 7.28 6.30 -21.39
N LEU A 16 8.23 6.68 -20.55
CA LEU A 16 8.06 6.74 -19.10
C LEU A 16 8.31 8.16 -18.61
N TYR A 17 7.37 8.65 -17.80
CA TYR A 17 7.50 9.93 -17.11
C TYR A 17 7.41 9.72 -15.59
N THR A 18 8.05 10.62 -14.85
CA THR A 18 7.85 10.79 -13.40
C THR A 18 7.41 12.22 -13.16
N SER A 19 6.40 12.41 -12.33
CA SER A 19 5.81 13.72 -12.03
C SER A 19 6.00 14.06 -10.56
N ASN A 20 6.22 15.33 -10.25
CA ASN A 20 6.38 15.84 -8.90
C ASN A 20 5.14 16.58 -8.39
N ASN A 21 4.17 16.86 -9.26
CA ASN A 21 2.92 17.55 -8.97
C ASN A 21 1.88 17.33 -10.08
N ALA A 22 0.63 17.77 -9.81
CA ALA A 22 -0.50 17.61 -10.73
C ALA A 22 -0.30 18.35 -12.07
N GLU A 23 0.30 19.54 -12.07
CA GLU A 23 0.53 20.35 -13.28
C GLU A 23 1.53 19.64 -14.22
N GLU A 24 2.61 19.12 -13.65
CA GLU A 24 3.60 18.36 -14.40
C GLU A 24 2.99 17.09 -14.99
N MET A 25 2.20 16.34 -14.21
CA MET A 25 1.53 15.14 -14.68
C MET A 25 0.53 15.44 -15.79
N THR A 26 -0.23 16.53 -15.67
CA THR A 26 -1.17 16.96 -16.73
C THR A 26 -0.43 17.24 -18.03
N THR A 27 0.69 17.97 -17.96
CA THR A 27 1.53 18.26 -19.14
C THR A 27 2.09 16.98 -19.77
N GLN A 28 2.51 16.04 -18.96
CA GLN A 28 3.04 14.74 -19.43
C GLN A 28 1.95 13.87 -20.07
N LEU A 29 0.71 13.92 -19.56
CA LEU A 29 -0.43 13.26 -20.20
C LEU A 29 -0.69 13.86 -21.61
N ASP A 30 -0.67 15.19 -21.73
CA ASP A 30 -0.80 15.88 -23.02
C ASP A 30 0.33 15.50 -23.99
N ASP A 31 1.57 15.38 -23.49
CA ASP A 31 2.71 14.92 -24.28
C ASP A 31 2.54 13.47 -24.78
N LEU A 32 2.01 12.57 -23.94
CA LEU A 32 1.72 11.20 -24.33
C LEU A 32 0.62 11.13 -25.38
N MET A 33 -0.45 11.92 -25.23
CA MET A 33 -1.52 12.04 -26.24
C MET A 33 -0.96 12.54 -27.58
N THR A 34 -0.12 13.58 -27.55
CA THR A 34 0.52 14.15 -28.75
C THR A 34 1.49 13.16 -29.40
N TRP A 35 2.18 12.34 -28.62
CA TRP A 35 3.05 11.28 -29.12
C TRP A 35 2.26 10.17 -29.84
N GLY A 36 0.96 10.06 -29.58
CA GLY A 36 0.09 9.06 -30.16
C GLY A 36 0.01 7.77 -29.33
N ALA A 37 0.12 7.88 -28.00
CA ALA A 37 -0.10 6.76 -27.11
C ALA A 37 -1.48 6.12 -27.35
N GLN A 38 -1.53 4.81 -27.47
CA GLN A 38 -2.77 4.04 -27.56
C GLN A 38 -3.30 3.65 -26.19
N ALA A 39 -2.40 3.51 -25.22
CA ALA A 39 -2.73 3.30 -23.82
C ALA A 39 -1.81 4.11 -22.90
N ILE A 40 -2.30 4.47 -21.71
CA ILE A 40 -1.57 5.15 -20.66
C ILE A 40 -1.80 4.37 -19.36
N VAL A 41 -0.71 3.98 -18.69
CA VAL A 41 -0.73 3.50 -17.30
C VAL A 41 -0.36 4.67 -16.40
N ALA A 42 -1.30 5.09 -15.54
CA ALA A 42 -1.16 6.31 -14.74
C ALA A 42 -1.25 6.02 -13.24
N PHE A 43 -0.45 6.76 -12.45
CA PHE A 43 -0.54 6.83 -10.99
C PHE A 43 -0.90 8.26 -10.56
N PRO A 44 -2.19 8.65 -10.63
CA PRO A 44 -2.65 10.03 -10.45
C PRO A 44 -2.86 10.38 -8.97
N GLN A 45 -1.78 10.53 -8.22
CA GLN A 45 -1.79 10.70 -6.75
C GLN A 45 -2.18 12.12 -6.26
N TRP A 46 -2.48 13.05 -7.15
CA TRP A 46 -2.84 14.43 -6.80
C TRP A 46 -4.31 14.71 -7.07
N GLU A 47 -4.88 15.63 -6.31
CA GLU A 47 -6.24 16.13 -6.54
C GLU A 47 -6.37 16.80 -7.93
N GLY A 48 -7.55 16.67 -8.53
CA GLY A 48 -7.87 17.30 -9.83
C GLY A 48 -7.38 16.52 -11.05
N MET A 49 -6.90 15.29 -10.86
CA MET A 49 -6.44 14.45 -11.97
C MET A 49 -7.58 13.77 -12.75
N GLU A 50 -8.82 13.84 -12.26
CA GLU A 50 -10.01 13.28 -12.92
C GLU A 50 -10.18 13.86 -14.33
N VAL A 51 -10.05 15.18 -14.47
CA VAL A 51 -10.24 15.88 -15.74
C VAL A 51 -9.16 15.53 -16.77
N PRO A 52 -7.85 15.61 -16.47
CA PRO A 52 -6.82 15.17 -17.42
C PRO A 52 -6.94 13.70 -17.83
N ILE A 53 -7.29 12.82 -16.91
CA ILE A 53 -7.50 11.38 -17.20
C ILE A 53 -8.73 11.20 -18.11
N GLN A 54 -9.85 11.87 -17.81
CA GLN A 54 -11.05 11.80 -18.66
C GLN A 54 -10.76 12.31 -20.06
N ASN A 55 -10.01 13.42 -20.20
CA ASN A 55 -9.62 13.95 -21.52
C ASN A 55 -8.82 12.93 -22.36
N ALA A 56 -7.94 12.17 -21.73
CA ALA A 56 -7.21 11.11 -22.42
C ALA A 56 -8.16 9.99 -22.89
N ILE A 57 -9.10 9.57 -22.03
CA ILE A 57 -10.11 8.55 -22.36
C ILE A 57 -11.01 9.04 -23.52
N ASP A 58 -11.51 10.27 -23.44
CA ASP A 58 -12.38 10.88 -24.46
C ASP A 58 -11.67 11.04 -25.81
N SER A 59 -10.34 11.11 -25.80
CA SER A 59 -9.49 11.10 -26.99
C SER A 59 -9.29 9.69 -27.59
N GLY A 60 -9.91 8.67 -27.00
CA GLY A 60 -9.86 7.28 -27.47
C GLY A 60 -8.66 6.49 -26.95
N ILE A 61 -7.97 6.98 -25.92
CA ILE A 61 -6.84 6.31 -25.31
C ILE A 61 -7.32 5.38 -24.18
N THR A 62 -6.84 4.16 -24.16
CA THR A 62 -7.05 3.26 -23.03
C THR A 62 -6.27 3.75 -21.81
N VAL A 63 -6.95 4.09 -20.72
CA VAL A 63 -6.26 4.47 -19.47
C VAL A 63 -6.44 3.39 -18.44
N VAL A 64 -5.31 2.90 -17.92
CA VAL A 64 -5.24 1.98 -16.77
C VAL A 64 -4.69 2.75 -15.59
N ASN A 65 -5.56 3.05 -14.64
CA ASN A 65 -5.17 3.66 -13.39
C ASN A 65 -4.52 2.61 -12.47
N PHE A 66 -3.41 2.98 -11.87
CA PHE A 66 -2.70 2.14 -10.92
C PHE A 66 -2.90 2.67 -9.50
N ASP A 67 -3.30 1.76 -8.60
CA ASP A 67 -3.46 1.97 -7.15
C ASP A 67 -4.65 2.87 -6.77
N ILE A 68 -4.54 4.18 -6.90
CA ILE A 68 -5.48 5.17 -6.38
C ILE A 68 -6.84 5.12 -7.11
N VAL A 69 -7.92 5.35 -6.38
CA VAL A 69 -9.25 5.52 -6.99
C VAL A 69 -9.32 6.88 -7.68
N ILE A 70 -9.73 6.88 -8.95
CA ILE A 70 -10.03 8.09 -9.69
C ILE A 70 -11.42 7.96 -10.32
N ASP A 71 -12.21 9.03 -10.21
CA ASP A 71 -13.56 9.09 -10.78
C ASP A 71 -13.49 9.56 -12.24
N ALA A 72 -13.34 8.60 -13.16
CA ALA A 72 -13.33 8.85 -14.60
C ALA A 72 -14.05 7.70 -15.33
N ASP A 73 -14.95 8.07 -16.25
CA ASP A 73 -15.75 7.10 -17.00
C ASP A 73 -14.89 6.30 -17.98
N GLY A 74 -14.92 4.98 -17.88
CA GLY A 74 -14.19 4.10 -18.80
C GLY A 74 -12.73 3.84 -18.40
N VAL A 75 -12.28 4.34 -17.24
CA VAL A 75 -10.95 4.02 -16.71
C VAL A 75 -10.89 2.56 -16.24
N TYR A 76 -9.81 1.88 -16.61
CA TYR A 76 -9.43 0.60 -16.00
C TYR A 76 -8.61 0.84 -14.74
N ARG A 77 -8.61 -0.12 -13.81
CA ARG A 77 -7.83 0.01 -12.58
C ARG A 77 -7.19 -1.31 -12.15
N VAL A 78 -5.92 -1.23 -11.75
CA VAL A 78 -5.20 -2.29 -11.02
C VAL A 78 -4.81 -1.76 -9.65
N THR A 79 -5.21 -2.45 -8.60
CA THR A 79 -4.95 -2.05 -7.21
C THR A 79 -4.74 -3.28 -6.34
N GLY A 80 -4.08 -3.12 -5.20
CA GLY A 80 -4.09 -4.12 -4.15
C GLY A 80 -5.36 -4.03 -3.30
N ASP A 81 -5.60 -5.07 -2.52
CA ASP A 81 -6.75 -5.14 -1.60
C ASP A 81 -6.47 -4.36 -0.31
N ASN A 82 -6.62 -3.04 -0.36
CA ASN A 82 -6.38 -2.17 0.80
C ASN A 82 -7.33 -2.52 1.98
N GLU A 83 -8.60 -2.82 1.71
CA GLU A 83 -9.53 -3.22 2.78
C GLU A 83 -9.14 -4.57 3.38
N GLY A 84 -8.77 -5.54 2.52
CA GLY A 84 -8.26 -6.84 2.94
C GLY A 84 -7.00 -6.76 3.79
N MET A 85 -6.10 -5.81 3.53
CA MET A 85 -4.92 -5.58 4.39
C MET A 85 -5.34 -5.25 5.83
N GLY A 86 -6.35 -4.39 6.01
CA GLY A 86 -6.91 -4.08 7.33
C GLY A 86 -7.54 -5.29 7.99
N VAL A 87 -8.34 -6.04 7.23
CA VAL A 87 -9.01 -7.27 7.70
C VAL A 87 -7.99 -8.31 8.19
N GLU A 88 -6.99 -8.62 7.37
CA GLU A 88 -5.99 -9.65 7.71
C GLU A 88 -5.07 -9.19 8.85
N SER A 89 -4.72 -7.90 8.93
CA SER A 89 -3.97 -7.33 10.05
C SER A 89 -4.75 -7.41 11.37
N ALA A 90 -6.06 -7.13 11.35
CA ALA A 90 -6.91 -7.26 12.53
C ALA A 90 -6.98 -8.71 13.03
N LYS A 91 -7.18 -9.68 12.12
CA LYS A 91 -7.17 -11.10 12.44
C LYS A 91 -5.83 -11.54 13.02
N TYR A 92 -4.71 -11.08 12.44
CA TYR A 92 -3.37 -11.36 12.93
C TYR A 92 -3.16 -10.85 14.35
N ILE A 93 -3.55 -9.60 14.64
CA ILE A 93 -3.46 -9.03 15.99
C ILE A 93 -4.26 -9.88 16.98
N VAL A 94 -5.52 -10.19 16.66
CA VAL A 94 -6.40 -10.98 17.54
C VAL A 94 -5.86 -12.40 17.76
N ASP A 95 -5.28 -13.02 16.74
CA ASP A 95 -4.62 -14.34 16.89
C ASP A 95 -3.47 -14.30 17.93
N LYS A 96 -2.71 -13.21 17.96
CA LYS A 96 -1.52 -13.10 18.83
C LYS A 96 -1.82 -12.61 20.25
N ILE A 97 -2.78 -11.71 20.43
CA ILE A 97 -3.05 -11.11 21.77
C ILE A 97 -4.45 -11.42 22.32
N GLY A 98 -5.30 -12.12 21.57
CA GLY A 98 -6.69 -12.37 21.94
C GLY A 98 -7.64 -11.22 21.64
N THR A 99 -8.82 -11.24 22.27
CA THR A 99 -9.93 -10.32 21.96
C THR A 99 -9.99 -9.09 22.84
N THR A 100 -9.00 -8.88 23.71
CA THR A 100 -8.91 -7.73 24.64
C THR A 100 -7.51 -7.14 24.62
N GLY A 101 -7.38 -5.90 25.08
CA GLY A 101 -6.10 -5.19 25.13
C GLY A 101 -6.19 -3.82 24.47
N THR A 102 -5.07 -3.11 24.41
CA THR A 102 -4.95 -1.79 23.78
C THR A 102 -4.16 -1.89 22.49
N VAL A 103 -4.79 -1.52 21.39
CA VAL A 103 -4.16 -1.42 20.07
C VAL A 103 -4.04 0.05 19.68
N VAL A 104 -2.85 0.48 19.34
CA VAL A 104 -2.63 1.78 18.69
C VAL A 104 -2.72 1.59 17.19
N ALA A 105 -3.66 2.27 16.55
CA ALA A 105 -3.78 2.32 15.09
C ALA A 105 -3.19 3.64 14.56
N LEU A 106 -2.44 3.55 13.48
CA LEU A 106 -1.68 4.65 12.90
C LEU A 106 -2.22 5.02 11.49
N PRO A 107 -3.40 5.68 11.38
CA PRO A 107 -3.90 6.15 10.10
C PRO A 107 -2.96 7.21 9.49
N VAL A 108 -2.97 7.27 8.14
CA VAL A 108 -2.22 8.25 7.35
C VAL A 108 -3.20 9.07 6.50
N PRO A 109 -3.82 10.12 7.06
CA PRO A 109 -4.89 10.86 6.39
C PRO A 109 -4.49 11.45 5.03
N THR A 110 -3.22 11.81 4.87
CA THR A 110 -2.69 12.38 3.61
C THR A 110 -2.68 11.39 2.44
N SER A 111 -2.88 10.09 2.69
CA SER A 111 -2.96 9.06 1.65
C SER A 111 -4.40 8.77 1.18
N GLY A 112 -5.39 9.54 1.64
CA GLY A 112 -6.77 9.47 1.19
C GLY A 112 -7.35 8.05 1.26
N SER A 113 -7.91 7.56 0.16
CA SER A 113 -8.62 6.28 0.08
C SER A 113 -7.78 5.06 0.51
N VAL A 114 -6.46 5.12 0.41
CA VAL A 114 -5.57 4.03 0.87
C VAL A 114 -5.69 3.86 2.38
N SER A 115 -5.51 4.95 3.14
CA SER A 115 -5.66 4.91 4.61
C SER A 115 -7.10 4.59 5.02
N GLU A 116 -8.09 5.20 4.36
CA GLU A 116 -9.50 5.00 4.66
C GLU A 116 -9.91 3.52 4.54
N LEU A 117 -9.55 2.87 3.44
CA LEU A 117 -9.87 1.47 3.21
C LEU A 117 -9.14 0.53 4.19
N ARG A 118 -7.84 0.75 4.41
CA ARG A 118 -7.08 -0.05 5.38
C ARG A 118 -7.64 0.08 6.78
N MET A 119 -7.93 1.31 7.22
CA MET A 119 -8.54 1.58 8.52
C MET A 119 -9.94 1.01 8.63
N LYS A 120 -10.76 1.11 7.57
CA LYS A 120 -12.10 0.52 7.53
C LYS A 120 -12.04 -1.00 7.73
N GLY A 121 -11.24 -1.71 6.94
CA GLY A 121 -11.07 -3.16 7.05
C GLY A 121 -10.64 -3.58 8.46
N PHE A 122 -9.67 -2.86 9.04
CA PHE A 122 -9.20 -3.11 10.39
C PHE A 122 -10.30 -2.86 11.45
N THR A 123 -10.90 -1.68 11.43
CA THR A 123 -11.85 -1.25 12.47
C THR A 123 -13.13 -2.09 12.46
N ASP A 124 -13.67 -2.39 11.26
CA ASP A 124 -14.88 -3.19 11.14
C ASP A 124 -14.62 -4.63 11.59
N THR A 125 -13.47 -5.20 11.23
CA THR A 125 -13.08 -6.55 11.68
C THR A 125 -12.86 -6.60 13.19
N ILE A 126 -12.15 -5.64 13.79
CA ILE A 126 -11.97 -5.59 15.26
C ILE A 126 -13.33 -5.49 15.97
N LYS A 127 -14.25 -4.65 15.49
CA LYS A 127 -15.60 -4.55 16.07
C LYS A 127 -16.38 -5.86 16.03
N GLU A 128 -16.17 -6.65 14.98
CA GLU A 128 -16.83 -7.94 14.80
C GLU A 128 -16.22 -9.04 15.69
N ILE A 129 -14.88 -9.22 15.63
CA ILE A 129 -14.23 -10.39 16.25
C ILE A 129 -13.63 -10.11 17.63
N ALA A 130 -13.43 -8.84 18.00
CA ALA A 130 -12.83 -8.42 19.28
C ALA A 130 -13.47 -7.12 19.80
N PRO A 131 -14.80 -7.07 20.06
CA PRO A 131 -15.51 -5.82 20.41
C PRO A 131 -15.06 -5.20 21.74
N GLU A 132 -14.34 -5.93 22.58
CA GLU A 132 -13.76 -5.42 23.84
C GLU A 132 -12.33 -4.88 23.67
N MET A 133 -11.77 -4.92 22.45
CA MET A 133 -10.46 -4.35 22.15
C MET A 133 -10.53 -2.82 22.22
N ASN A 134 -9.62 -2.21 22.96
CA ASN A 134 -9.48 -0.77 23.01
C ASN A 134 -8.59 -0.28 21.86
N VAL A 135 -9.17 0.35 20.85
CA VAL A 135 -8.42 0.91 19.71
C VAL A 135 -8.26 2.41 19.91
N ILE A 136 -7.02 2.89 19.88
CA ILE A 136 -6.65 4.30 19.98
C ILE A 136 -5.98 4.72 18.67
N GLU A 137 -6.50 5.75 18.02
CA GLU A 137 -5.98 6.23 16.74
C GLU A 137 -5.07 7.44 16.93
N TYR A 138 -3.90 7.40 16.30
CA TYR A 138 -2.98 8.52 16.20
C TYR A 138 -2.51 8.66 14.74
N ALA A 139 -2.79 9.81 14.14
CA ALA A 139 -2.37 10.08 12.76
C ALA A 139 -0.84 10.18 12.64
N THR A 140 -0.30 9.65 11.56
CA THR A 140 1.12 9.71 11.20
C THR A 140 1.28 9.89 9.68
N ALA A 141 2.49 9.64 9.14
CA ALA A 141 2.77 9.61 7.71
C ALA A 141 3.50 8.32 7.33
N PHE A 142 3.55 8.00 6.01
CA PHE A 142 4.25 6.81 5.48
C PHE A 142 5.77 7.01 5.43
N THR A 143 6.38 7.39 6.56
CA THR A 143 7.83 7.55 6.68
C THR A 143 8.34 6.98 7.99
N ARG A 144 9.60 6.51 7.99
CA ARG A 144 10.28 6.04 9.21
C ARG A 144 10.46 7.16 10.23
N GLU A 145 10.77 8.37 9.75
CA GLU A 145 11.01 9.54 10.60
C GLU A 145 9.74 9.91 11.37
N ASP A 146 8.59 9.98 10.67
CA ASP A 146 7.32 10.27 11.32
C ASP A 146 6.89 9.12 12.23
N GLY A 147 7.05 7.87 11.81
CA GLY A 147 6.79 6.69 12.65
C GLY A 147 7.58 6.70 13.95
N LEU A 148 8.88 6.99 13.89
CA LEU A 148 9.75 7.10 15.06
C LEU A 148 9.31 8.25 15.98
N LYS A 149 9.15 9.44 15.40
CA LYS A 149 8.82 10.66 16.15
C LYS A 149 7.46 10.54 16.83
N ASP A 150 6.43 10.23 16.05
CA ASP A 150 5.05 10.21 16.53
C ASP A 150 4.87 9.07 17.55
N PHE A 151 5.48 7.90 17.30
CA PHE A 151 5.36 6.78 18.23
C PHE A 151 6.14 7.00 19.53
N THR A 152 7.21 7.78 19.53
CA THR A 152 7.89 8.21 20.75
C THR A 152 6.95 8.99 21.66
N ASP A 153 6.16 9.93 21.10
CA ASP A 153 5.18 10.70 21.83
C ASP A 153 4.01 9.83 22.32
N ILE A 154 3.56 8.87 21.49
CA ILE A 154 2.51 7.90 21.83
C ILE A 154 2.94 7.02 23.01
N LEU A 155 4.17 6.52 23.03
CA LEU A 155 4.72 5.73 24.13
C LEU A 155 4.78 6.52 25.43
N ALA A 156 5.11 7.80 25.38
CA ALA A 156 5.11 8.68 26.55
C ALA A 156 3.70 8.91 27.12
N ALA A 157 2.69 9.00 26.24
CA ALA A 157 1.30 9.22 26.62
C ALA A 157 0.58 7.95 27.12
N ASN A 158 1.01 6.75 26.67
CA ASN A 158 0.33 5.48 26.93
C ASN A 158 1.24 4.52 27.70
N LYS A 159 0.86 4.18 28.92
CA LYS A 159 1.64 3.30 29.80
C LYS A 159 1.59 1.83 29.39
N GLN A 160 0.52 1.42 28.70
CA GLN A 160 0.30 0.06 28.24
C GLN A 160 -0.22 0.10 26.81
N ILE A 161 0.47 -0.61 25.91
CA ILE A 161 0.09 -0.85 24.53
C ILE A 161 0.38 -2.33 24.26
N ASP A 162 -0.61 -3.08 23.79
CA ASP A 162 -0.45 -4.52 23.55
C ASP A 162 -0.10 -4.79 22.08
N ALA A 163 -0.62 -3.98 21.14
CA ALA A 163 -0.30 -4.09 19.73
C ALA A 163 -0.31 -2.74 19.01
N VAL A 164 0.34 -2.70 17.86
CA VAL A 164 0.33 -1.56 16.93
C VAL A 164 -0.19 -2.03 15.58
N TYR A 165 -1.25 -1.40 15.11
CA TYR A 165 -1.71 -1.49 13.74
C TYR A 165 -1.10 -0.33 12.93
N SER A 166 0.00 -0.60 12.27
CA SER A 166 0.60 0.31 11.31
C SER A 166 0.19 -0.10 9.89
N LEU A 167 -0.04 0.90 9.04
CA LEU A 167 -0.56 0.68 7.69
C LEU A 167 0.52 0.29 6.68
N ASP A 168 1.81 0.54 6.99
CA ASP A 168 2.91 0.26 6.08
C ASP A 168 4.20 -0.13 6.81
N ASP A 169 5.15 -0.69 6.05
CA ASP A 169 6.41 -1.20 6.58
C ASP A 169 7.38 -0.08 7.00
N GLU A 170 7.41 1.04 6.29
CA GLU A 170 8.34 2.15 6.58
C GLU A 170 7.99 2.80 7.92
N THR A 171 6.72 3.13 8.16
CA THR A 171 6.24 3.61 9.47
C THR A 171 6.57 2.60 10.57
N SER A 172 6.35 1.29 10.30
CA SER A 172 6.57 0.23 11.27
C SER A 172 8.04 0.08 11.68
N ILE A 173 8.99 0.31 10.78
CA ILE A 173 10.42 0.36 11.10
C ILE A 173 10.70 1.50 12.09
N GLY A 174 10.10 2.67 11.88
CA GLY A 174 10.20 3.79 12.82
C GLY A 174 9.58 3.50 14.18
N VAL A 175 8.41 2.84 14.19
CA VAL A 175 7.73 2.39 15.42
C VAL A 175 8.60 1.40 16.22
N LEU A 176 9.22 0.42 15.56
CA LEU A 176 10.12 -0.53 16.20
C LEU A 176 11.31 0.17 16.84
N GLN A 177 11.91 1.14 16.18
CA GLN A 177 13.01 1.94 16.74
C GLN A 177 12.56 2.71 17.99
N ALA A 178 11.37 3.34 17.97
CA ALA A 178 10.84 4.05 19.14
C ALA A 178 10.64 3.11 20.34
N ILE A 179 10.15 1.90 20.10
CA ILE A 179 9.95 0.88 21.14
C ILE A 179 11.29 0.46 21.76
N GLU A 180 12.30 0.23 20.93
CA GLU A 180 13.66 -0.15 21.37
C GLU A 180 14.29 0.98 22.18
N ASP A 181 14.26 2.23 21.68
CA ASP A 181 14.83 3.40 22.36
C ASP A 181 14.15 3.65 23.73
N ALA A 182 12.86 3.39 23.83
CA ALA A 182 12.10 3.52 25.08
C ALA A 182 12.24 2.31 26.02
N GLY A 183 12.87 1.21 25.57
CA GLY A 183 13.01 -0.03 26.33
C GLY A 183 11.67 -0.67 26.70
N ARG A 184 10.62 -0.49 25.88
CA ARG A 184 9.27 -1.01 26.11
C ARG A 184 9.19 -2.51 25.80
N THR A 185 8.49 -3.27 26.60
CA THR A 185 8.34 -4.73 26.45
C THR A 185 6.90 -5.22 26.52
N ASP A 186 5.96 -4.31 26.64
CA ASP A 186 4.53 -4.59 26.68
C ASP A 186 3.92 -4.84 25.28
N ILE A 187 4.47 -4.22 24.23
CA ILE A 187 4.00 -4.38 22.85
C ILE A 187 4.36 -5.79 22.34
N LYS A 188 3.34 -6.55 21.94
CA LYS A 188 3.47 -7.96 21.52
C LYS A 188 3.34 -8.15 20.02
N VAL A 189 2.69 -7.22 19.33
CA VAL A 189 2.38 -7.32 17.90
C VAL A 189 2.59 -5.97 17.22
N ILE A 190 3.19 -5.99 16.04
CA ILE A 190 3.24 -4.85 15.13
C ILE A 190 2.92 -5.36 13.73
N THR A 191 1.97 -4.70 13.06
CA THR A 191 1.71 -4.96 11.65
C THR A 191 2.45 -3.94 10.79
N GLY A 192 2.65 -4.27 9.53
CA GLY A 192 3.09 -3.40 8.47
C GLY A 192 2.33 -3.69 7.19
N GLY A 193 2.74 -3.11 6.10
CA GLY A 193 2.15 -3.36 4.80
C GLY A 193 3.03 -2.84 3.67
N GLY A 194 3.05 -3.59 2.57
CA GLY A 194 3.84 -3.26 1.38
C GLY A 194 4.68 -4.42 0.89
N GLY A 195 5.53 -4.98 1.74
CA GLY A 195 6.46 -6.04 1.38
C GLY A 195 7.89 -5.54 1.17
N CYS A 196 8.30 -4.55 1.99
CA CYS A 196 9.66 -4.03 1.99
C CYS A 196 10.67 -5.11 2.40
N GLN A 197 11.71 -5.32 1.58
CA GLN A 197 12.73 -6.35 1.83
C GLN A 197 13.51 -6.13 3.14
N GLU A 198 13.69 -4.88 3.56
CA GLU A 198 14.30 -4.57 4.85
C GLU A 198 13.38 -4.99 6.00
N TYR A 199 12.08 -4.73 5.88
CA TYR A 199 11.12 -5.14 6.90
C TYR A 199 10.99 -6.67 6.98
N PHE A 200 11.08 -7.38 5.86
CA PHE A 200 11.14 -8.84 5.84
C PHE A 200 12.35 -9.40 6.62
N LYS A 201 13.52 -8.74 6.51
CA LYS A 201 14.68 -9.11 7.33
C LYS A 201 14.40 -8.91 8.83
N ILE A 202 13.78 -7.79 9.19
CA ILE A 202 13.38 -7.51 10.57
C ILE A 202 12.35 -8.54 11.06
N ILE A 203 11.34 -8.89 10.25
CA ILE A 203 10.38 -9.97 10.58
C ILE A 203 11.11 -11.28 10.88
N LYS A 204 12.09 -11.63 10.06
CA LYS A 204 12.86 -12.88 10.23
C LYS A 204 13.68 -12.89 11.51
N GLU A 205 14.34 -11.77 11.83
CA GLU A 205 15.33 -11.67 12.90
C GLU A 205 14.73 -11.34 14.27
N ASN A 206 13.59 -10.64 14.33
CA ASN A 206 12.98 -10.20 15.58
C ASN A 206 12.29 -11.38 16.30
N GLU A 207 12.75 -11.71 17.51
CA GLU A 207 12.17 -12.78 18.33
C GLU A 207 11.27 -12.28 19.47
N SER A 208 11.25 -10.98 19.70
CA SER A 208 10.60 -10.38 20.88
C SER A 208 9.15 -9.96 20.59
N ILE A 209 8.88 -9.52 19.38
CA ILE A 209 7.60 -9.01 18.94
C ILE A 209 7.11 -9.82 17.74
N ASN A 210 5.83 -10.15 17.69
CA ASN A 210 5.22 -10.73 16.49
C ASN A 210 5.04 -9.63 15.45
N ILE A 211 5.78 -9.73 14.36
CA ILE A 211 5.77 -8.72 13.30
C ILE A 211 5.21 -9.35 12.03
N CYS A 212 4.37 -8.62 11.32
CA CYS A 212 3.93 -9.02 9.99
C CYS A 212 3.85 -7.84 9.03
N SER A 213 3.92 -8.15 7.74
CA SER A 213 3.60 -7.24 6.64
C SER A 213 2.40 -7.80 5.87
N ALA A 214 1.36 -6.98 5.68
CA ALA A 214 0.29 -7.27 4.74
C ALA A 214 0.77 -6.90 3.33
N LEU A 215 0.89 -7.87 2.45
CA LEU A 215 1.56 -7.71 1.16
C LEU A 215 0.81 -6.74 0.25
N TYR A 216 1.51 -5.74 -0.27
CA TYR A 216 1.03 -4.76 -1.23
C TYR A 216 2.18 -4.33 -2.14
N SER A 217 2.55 -5.20 -3.07
CA SER A 217 3.75 -4.98 -3.88
C SER A 217 3.53 -3.91 -4.95
N PRO A 218 4.37 -2.87 -5.06
CA PRO A 218 4.32 -1.93 -6.17
C PRO A 218 4.64 -2.59 -7.53
N LEU A 219 5.14 -3.83 -7.52
CA LEU A 219 5.34 -4.62 -8.74
C LEU A 219 4.03 -4.98 -9.45
N MET A 220 2.87 -4.83 -8.80
CA MET A 220 1.56 -5.00 -9.45
C MET A 220 1.34 -3.99 -10.60
N VAL A 221 2.15 -2.94 -10.72
CA VAL A 221 2.17 -2.07 -11.91
C VAL A 221 2.44 -2.85 -13.21
N ARG A 222 3.07 -4.04 -13.13
CA ARG A 222 3.25 -4.93 -14.28
C ARG A 222 1.90 -5.38 -14.82
N GLN A 223 0.98 -5.80 -13.93
CA GLN A 223 -0.39 -6.17 -14.34
C GLN A 223 -1.17 -5.00 -14.94
N ALA A 224 -0.86 -3.75 -14.56
CA ALA A 224 -1.46 -2.59 -15.22
C ALA A 224 -0.97 -2.42 -16.66
N VAL A 225 0.31 -2.71 -16.94
CA VAL A 225 0.85 -2.75 -18.32
C VAL A 225 0.22 -3.90 -19.10
N ASP A 226 0.17 -5.10 -18.54
CA ASP A 226 -0.45 -6.27 -19.18
C ASP A 226 -1.93 -6.04 -19.48
N MET A 227 -2.66 -5.43 -18.56
CA MET A 227 -4.07 -5.05 -18.76
C MET A 227 -4.22 -4.07 -19.91
N ALA A 228 -3.37 -3.04 -19.99
CA ALA A 228 -3.38 -2.09 -21.10
C ALA A 228 -3.18 -2.78 -22.45
N VAL A 229 -2.21 -3.69 -22.53
CA VAL A 229 -1.93 -4.48 -23.75
C VAL A 229 -3.10 -5.40 -24.11
N SER A 230 -3.69 -6.09 -23.13
CA SER A 230 -4.85 -6.96 -23.35
C SER A 230 -6.06 -6.19 -23.88
N VAL A 231 -6.34 -4.99 -23.32
CA VAL A 231 -7.42 -4.12 -23.83
C VAL A 231 -7.16 -3.71 -25.28
N LEU A 232 -5.93 -3.30 -25.60
CA LEU A 232 -5.57 -2.92 -26.98
C LEU A 232 -5.67 -4.09 -27.98
N LYS A 233 -5.46 -5.32 -27.53
CA LYS A 233 -5.67 -6.55 -28.32
C LYS A 233 -7.15 -6.91 -28.48
N GLY A 234 -8.06 -6.18 -27.81
CA GLY A 234 -9.50 -6.45 -27.85
C GLY A 234 -9.91 -7.64 -26.97
N GLU A 235 -9.08 -8.03 -26.03
CA GLU A 235 -9.39 -9.07 -25.04
C GLU A 235 -10.41 -8.55 -24.04
N LYS A 236 -11.25 -9.45 -23.53
CA LYS A 236 -12.20 -9.09 -22.48
C LYS A 236 -11.48 -9.13 -21.14
N VAL A 237 -11.36 -7.97 -20.50
CA VAL A 237 -10.79 -7.82 -19.15
C VAL A 237 -11.83 -7.22 -18.21
N ASP A 238 -11.74 -7.54 -16.93
CA ASP A 238 -12.52 -6.85 -15.91
C ASP A 238 -11.99 -5.42 -15.74
N PRO A 239 -12.85 -4.41 -15.64
CA PRO A 239 -12.42 -3.02 -15.51
C PRO A 239 -11.57 -2.75 -14.27
N VAL A 240 -11.75 -3.54 -13.20
CA VAL A 240 -11.00 -3.42 -11.96
C VAL A 240 -10.39 -4.76 -11.59
N LEU A 241 -9.06 -4.80 -11.52
CA LEU A 241 -8.29 -5.93 -10.98
C LEU A 241 -7.85 -5.58 -9.56
N VAL A 242 -8.37 -6.32 -8.57
CA VAL A 242 -7.93 -6.22 -7.17
C VAL A 242 -7.02 -7.40 -6.87
N ILE A 243 -5.78 -7.13 -6.50
CA ILE A 243 -4.78 -8.14 -6.14
C ILE A 243 -4.90 -8.42 -4.64
N PRO A 244 -5.23 -9.66 -4.23
CA PRO A 244 -5.42 -9.98 -2.82
C PRO A 244 -4.13 -9.80 -2.02
N THR A 245 -4.30 -9.41 -0.75
CA THR A 245 -3.20 -9.36 0.21
C THR A 245 -2.89 -10.73 0.80
N THR A 246 -1.69 -10.88 1.34
CA THR A 246 -1.24 -12.04 2.11
C THR A 246 -0.45 -11.53 3.30
N ILE A 247 -0.65 -12.12 4.49
CA ILE A 247 0.19 -11.82 5.64
C ILE A 247 1.52 -12.55 5.50
N VAL A 248 2.59 -11.76 5.54
CA VAL A 248 3.96 -12.27 5.62
C VAL A 248 4.45 -12.07 7.05
N ASP A 249 4.71 -13.16 7.74
CA ASP A 249 5.28 -13.17 9.08
C ASP A 249 6.50 -14.10 9.14
N ARG A 250 7.05 -14.35 10.33
CA ARG A 250 8.23 -15.21 10.49
C ARG A 250 8.03 -16.62 9.94
N SER A 251 6.82 -17.13 9.87
CA SER A 251 6.54 -18.51 9.43
C SER A 251 6.72 -18.72 7.92
N ASN A 252 6.59 -17.64 7.12
CA ASN A 252 6.63 -17.70 5.67
C ASN A 252 7.54 -16.66 5.00
N VAL A 253 8.18 -15.77 5.77
CA VAL A 253 8.99 -14.67 5.23
C VAL A 253 10.13 -15.12 4.32
N ASP A 254 10.65 -16.33 4.53
CA ASP A 254 11.73 -16.88 3.69
C ASP A 254 11.31 -17.08 2.22
N GLU A 255 10.00 -17.21 1.95
CA GLU A 255 9.46 -17.33 0.60
C GLU A 255 9.43 -15.98 -0.15
N TYR A 256 9.51 -14.87 0.59
CA TYR A 256 9.40 -13.49 0.09
C TYR A 256 10.72 -12.72 0.08
N LEU A 257 11.76 -13.25 0.75
CA LEU A 257 13.09 -12.64 0.74
C LEU A 257 13.76 -12.83 -0.62
N ASP A 258 14.07 -11.72 -1.29
CA ASP A 258 14.82 -11.72 -2.55
C ASP A 258 16.14 -10.96 -2.38
N PRO A 259 17.30 -11.66 -2.41
CA PRO A 259 18.61 -11.01 -2.25
C PRO A 259 18.96 -10.06 -3.41
N ASN A 260 18.27 -10.17 -4.55
CA ASN A 260 18.48 -9.30 -5.70
C ASN A 260 17.54 -8.07 -5.70
N ASN A 261 16.55 -8.05 -4.81
CA ASN A 261 15.64 -6.94 -4.63
C ASN A 261 15.98 -6.21 -3.33
N THR A 262 16.25 -4.92 -3.43
CA THR A 262 16.68 -4.13 -2.27
C THR A 262 15.58 -3.23 -1.70
N VAL A 263 14.41 -3.21 -2.32
CA VAL A 263 13.31 -2.30 -1.95
C VAL A 263 12.04 -3.09 -1.62
N TYR A 264 11.39 -3.71 -2.61
CA TYR A 264 10.11 -4.41 -2.48
C TYR A 264 10.09 -5.76 -3.18
#